data_fc553548f2d653ef73e79cae73f5000a
#
_entry.id   fc553548f2d653ef73e79cae73f5000a
#
_cell.length_a   1.000
_cell.length_b   1.000
_cell.length_c   1.000
_cell.angle_alpha   90.00
_cell.angle_beta   90.00
_cell.angle_gamma   90.00
#
_symmetry.space_group_name_H-M   'P 1'
#
loop_
_entity.id
_entity.type
_entity.pdbx_description
1 polymer ?
#
loop_
_entity_poly.entity_id
_entity_poly.type
_entity_poly.pdbx_seq_one_letter_code
_entity_poly.pdbx_strand_id
1 'polypeptide(L)'
;MKRKTKRIIKTVVLDLLLFGVLINVFAYFHHVRIKTVEPKKIAEAAPAYTAKSVSTPVPETTETASPADPELTDRPEGTEPPETTPAPTAAPTGLLQGKYSEKFTDDIRLGEDGTYSSRNIALTINTIERFDSRVHVADIYINDIRCLRTAVYSEFSKYYMSTVEMANAAGAIMATSGDHFYAHRQAGVFAVRNGLEYAAKPNAKQDICVLYYDGVMEIYSADEINVGAIYARNPYQIWDFGPNMLDENGKAYPKYNSTVANVNPRCAIGYYEPGHYCLVNVEGRTKDSGGVTLVELGQIFEELGCISAYNLDGGKSAVMAFNGKAWSKTLSGGRDMSDIIFLREPDGAEAASEG
;
A
#
# COMPACT_ATOMS: atom_id res chain seq x y z
N MET A 1 -61.84 -10.92 31.28
CA MET A 1 -60.96 -11.22 30.12
C MET A 1 -60.34 -10.02 29.47
N LYS A 2 -61.07 -8.97 29.12
CA LYS A 2 -60.51 -7.78 28.36
C LYS A 2 -59.36 -7.01 29.04
N ARG A 3 -59.28 -6.93 30.39
CA ARG A 3 -58.18 -6.22 31.10
C ARG A 3 -56.84 -6.97 31.09
N LYS A 4 -56.84 -8.30 31.24
CA LYS A 4 -55.59 -9.12 31.15
C LYS A 4 -54.97 -9.07 29.78
N THR A 5 -55.80 -9.22 28.72
CA THR A 5 -55.34 -9.14 27.33
C THR A 5 -54.68 -7.79 26.97
N LYS A 6 -55.32 -6.67 27.41
CA LYS A 6 -54.72 -5.34 27.20
C LYS A 6 -53.37 -5.15 27.89
N ARG A 7 -53.19 -5.77 29.09
CA ARG A 7 -51.93 -5.70 29.83
C ARG A 7 -50.82 -6.49 29.11
N ILE A 8 -51.14 -7.71 28.62
CA ILE A 8 -50.24 -8.55 27.86
C ILE A 8 -49.78 -7.82 26.56
N ILE A 9 -50.74 -7.27 25.80
CA ILE A 9 -50.42 -6.55 24.56
C ILE A 9 -49.51 -5.36 24.88
N LYS A 10 -49.76 -4.59 25.93
CA LYS A 10 -48.91 -3.43 26.31
C LYS A 10 -47.49 -3.88 26.68
N THR A 11 -47.36 -5.02 27.41
CA THR A 11 -46.02 -5.57 27.75
C THR A 11 -45.29 -6.01 26.48
N VAL A 12 -45.93 -6.78 25.59
CA VAL A 12 -45.31 -7.22 24.32
C VAL A 12 -44.88 -6.04 23.46
N VAL A 13 -45.68 -4.99 23.35
CA VAL A 13 -45.31 -3.79 22.59
C VAL A 13 -44.11 -3.08 23.23
N LEU A 14 -44.06 -2.99 24.56
CA LEU A 14 -42.94 -2.39 25.28
C LEU A 14 -41.65 -3.19 25.08
N ASP A 15 -41.73 -4.52 25.13
CA ASP A 15 -40.60 -5.43 24.92
C ASP A 15 -40.06 -5.33 23.49
N LEU A 16 -40.93 -5.23 22.49
CA LEU A 16 -40.56 -5.03 21.09
C LEU A 16 -39.86 -3.65 20.87
N LEU A 17 -40.35 -2.60 21.53
CA LEU A 17 -39.70 -1.29 21.48
C LEU A 17 -38.34 -1.33 22.14
N LEU A 18 -38.21 -1.96 23.31
CA LEU A 18 -36.94 -2.12 24.02
C LEU A 18 -35.94 -2.90 23.19
N PHE A 19 -36.38 -3.99 22.56
CA PHE A 19 -35.57 -4.82 21.68
C PHE A 19 -35.09 -4.01 20.43
N GLY A 20 -35.99 -3.22 19.85
CA GLY A 20 -35.64 -2.30 18.77
C GLY A 20 -34.57 -1.29 19.15
N VAL A 21 -34.67 -0.70 20.35
CA VAL A 21 -33.64 0.22 20.87
C VAL A 21 -32.32 -0.52 21.09
N LEU A 22 -32.33 -1.70 21.68
CA LEU A 22 -31.12 -2.49 21.91
C LEU A 22 -30.42 -2.89 20.61
N ILE A 23 -31.18 -3.28 19.58
CA ILE A 23 -30.62 -3.57 18.25
C ILE A 23 -29.97 -2.31 17.65
N ASN A 24 -30.62 -1.15 17.75
CA ASN A 24 -30.07 0.09 17.23
C ASN A 24 -28.80 0.52 17.98
N VAL A 25 -28.80 0.39 19.31
CA VAL A 25 -27.61 0.65 20.13
C VAL A 25 -26.48 -0.32 19.78
N PHE A 26 -26.78 -1.62 19.65
CA PHE A 26 -25.81 -2.61 19.24
C PHE A 26 -25.24 -2.30 17.84
N ALA A 27 -26.12 -2.00 16.86
CA ALA A 27 -25.72 -1.64 15.52
C ALA A 27 -24.84 -0.37 15.50
N TYR A 28 -25.19 0.64 16.31
CA TYR A 28 -24.38 1.85 16.46
C TYR A 28 -22.99 1.54 16.99
N PHE A 29 -22.85 0.76 18.04
CA PHE A 29 -21.55 0.43 18.61
C PHE A 29 -20.72 -0.54 17.73
N HIS A 30 -21.38 -1.42 16.98
CA HIS A 30 -20.69 -2.40 16.13
C HIS A 30 -20.42 -1.94 14.70
N HIS A 31 -21.32 -1.12 14.13
CA HIS A 31 -21.26 -0.79 12.70
C HIS A 31 -21.10 0.72 12.42
N VAL A 32 -21.47 1.59 13.37
CA VAL A 32 -21.46 3.04 13.15
C VAL A 32 -20.35 3.74 13.93
N ARG A 33 -20.05 3.29 15.16
CA ARG A 33 -18.99 3.88 15.97
C ARG A 33 -17.61 3.52 15.41
N ILE A 34 -17.05 4.42 14.66
CA ILE A 34 -15.69 4.30 14.11
C ILE A 34 -14.70 4.60 15.23
N LYS A 35 -13.79 3.62 15.43
CA LYS A 35 -12.62 3.85 16.27
C LYS A 35 -11.57 4.55 15.42
N THR A 36 -11.42 5.85 15.56
CA THR A 36 -10.25 6.56 15.04
C THR A 36 -8.98 5.97 15.67
N VAL A 37 -7.97 5.73 14.87
CA VAL A 37 -6.61 5.42 15.33
C VAL A 37 -5.79 6.65 15.08
N GLU A 38 -5.22 7.22 16.12
CA GLU A 38 -4.20 8.23 15.96
C GLU A 38 -2.90 7.53 15.50
N PRO A 39 -2.31 7.98 14.38
CA PRO A 39 -1.06 7.41 13.90
C PRO A 39 0.09 7.77 14.84
N LYS A 40 1.03 6.85 15.01
CA LYS A 40 2.23 7.05 15.77
C LYS A 40 3.43 7.19 14.81
N LYS A 41 4.25 8.23 15.01
CA LYS A 41 5.50 8.36 14.24
C LYS A 41 6.40 7.16 14.56
N ILE A 42 6.87 6.49 13.51
CA ILE A 42 7.87 5.44 13.64
C ILE A 42 9.16 6.12 14.11
N ALA A 43 9.75 5.63 15.20
CA ALA A 43 11.04 6.14 15.66
C ALA A 43 12.03 6.01 14.50
N GLU A 44 12.74 7.09 14.17
CA GLU A 44 13.73 7.08 13.12
C GLU A 44 14.71 5.95 13.40
N ALA A 45 14.60 4.86 12.63
CA ALA A 45 15.53 3.77 12.71
C ALA A 45 16.85 4.20 12.08
N ALA A 46 17.92 3.85 12.75
CA ALA A 46 19.30 4.14 12.39
C ALA A 46 19.69 3.70 10.96
N PRO A 47 20.90 3.93 10.54
CA PRO A 47 21.33 4.52 9.29
C PRO A 47 21.12 3.65 8.06
N ALA A 48 21.15 4.36 6.93
CA ALA A 48 21.13 3.86 5.56
C ALA A 48 21.69 2.44 5.36
N TYR A 49 20.85 1.59 4.82
CA TYR A 49 21.23 0.31 4.21
C TYR A 49 22.32 0.58 3.14
N THR A 50 23.53 0.17 3.43
CA THR A 50 24.58 0.02 2.43
C THR A 50 24.23 -1.23 1.63
N ALA A 51 23.81 -1.06 0.38
CA ALA A 51 23.55 -2.16 -0.53
C ALA A 51 24.77 -3.11 -0.51
N LYS A 52 24.55 -4.37 -0.08
CA LYS A 52 25.52 -5.43 -0.34
C LYS A 52 25.59 -5.60 -1.84
N SER A 53 26.69 -5.17 -2.43
CA SER A 53 27.03 -5.54 -3.79
C SER A 53 27.04 -7.06 -3.87
N VAL A 54 26.14 -7.62 -4.64
CA VAL A 54 26.20 -9.03 -5.05
C VAL A 54 27.42 -9.14 -5.96
N SER A 55 28.54 -9.54 -5.39
CA SER A 55 29.72 -9.95 -6.18
C SER A 55 29.43 -11.35 -6.72
N THR A 56 29.26 -11.46 -8.01
CA THR A 56 29.36 -12.71 -8.76
C THR A 56 30.69 -13.40 -8.44
N PRO A 57 30.73 -14.70 -8.11
CA PRO A 57 31.97 -15.41 -7.87
C PRO A 57 32.75 -15.60 -9.17
N VAL A 58 33.93 -15.03 -9.22
CA VAL A 58 34.96 -15.38 -10.21
C VAL A 58 35.67 -16.64 -9.69
N PRO A 59 35.96 -17.68 -10.51
CA PRO A 59 36.59 -18.90 -10.03
C PRO A 59 38.03 -18.67 -9.64
N GLU A 60 38.39 -19.13 -8.43
CA GLU A 60 39.75 -19.15 -7.89
C GLU A 60 40.68 -20.07 -8.68
N THR A 61 41.81 -19.51 -9.10
CA THR A 61 43.01 -20.30 -9.41
C THR A 61 43.86 -20.40 -8.18
N THR A 62 44.16 -21.62 -7.82
CA THR A 62 45.03 -22.06 -6.73
C THR A 62 46.48 -21.66 -6.95
N GLU A 63 47.13 -21.04 -5.97
CA GLU A 63 48.57 -21.20 -5.73
C GLU A 63 48.93 -21.18 -4.22
N THR A 64 49.70 -22.17 -3.86
CA THR A 64 50.21 -22.58 -2.57
C THR A 64 51.41 -21.75 -2.10
N ALA A 65 51.49 -21.37 -0.84
CA ALA A 65 52.63 -21.61 0.09
C ALA A 65 52.49 -20.84 1.42
N SER A 66 52.73 -21.56 2.49
CA SER A 66 52.91 -21.18 3.90
C SER A 66 54.44 -21.12 4.18
N PRO A 67 54.97 -20.82 5.39
CA PRO A 67 54.54 -20.05 6.58
C PRO A 67 55.63 -19.11 7.15
N ALA A 68 55.34 -18.27 8.12
CA ALA A 68 56.14 -18.01 9.34
C ALA A 68 55.55 -16.89 10.23
N ASP A 69 55.28 -17.23 11.48
CA ASP A 69 55.25 -16.37 12.66
C ASP A 69 56.70 -16.18 13.17
N PRO A 70 57.08 -15.31 14.15
CA PRO A 70 56.33 -14.65 15.22
C PRO A 70 56.81 -13.20 15.58
N GLU A 71 56.12 -12.44 16.40
CA GLU A 71 56.58 -11.99 17.72
C GLU A 71 55.85 -10.74 18.27
N LEU A 72 55.56 -10.83 19.56
CA LEU A 72 54.98 -9.78 20.42
C LEU A 72 55.95 -8.57 20.57
N THR A 73 55.37 -7.37 20.76
CA THR A 73 55.74 -6.45 21.85
C THR A 73 54.78 -5.27 22.01
N ASP A 74 54.39 -5.09 23.29
CA ASP A 74 54.14 -3.86 24.06
C ASP A 74 53.03 -2.83 23.66
N ARG A 75 52.07 -2.79 24.61
CA ARG A 75 51.14 -1.71 24.91
C ARG A 75 51.85 -0.49 25.54
N PRO A 76 51.38 0.75 25.30
CA PRO A 76 51.01 1.59 26.45
C PRO A 76 49.58 2.12 26.39
N GLU A 77 49.04 2.30 27.59
CA GLU A 77 47.76 2.87 27.95
C GLU A 77 47.56 4.34 27.51
N GLY A 78 46.27 4.64 27.30
CA GLY A 78 45.73 5.93 27.67
C GLY A 78 45.39 6.88 26.52
N THR A 79 44.14 6.93 26.17
CA THR A 79 43.28 8.14 26.14
C THR A 79 41.97 7.79 25.46
N GLU A 80 40.88 7.83 26.19
CA GLU A 80 39.52 7.79 25.62
C GLU A 80 39.34 8.96 24.66
N PRO A 81 38.85 8.71 23.41
CA PRO A 81 38.39 9.79 22.56
C PRO A 81 37.10 10.37 23.13
N PRO A 82 36.83 11.68 22.98
CA PRO A 82 35.61 12.28 23.46
C PRO A 82 34.39 11.68 22.72
N GLU A 83 33.36 11.38 23.49
CA GLU A 83 32.02 11.03 22.96
C GLU A 83 31.57 12.09 21.97
N THR A 84 31.68 11.78 20.69
CA THR A 84 30.99 12.56 19.66
C THR A 84 29.52 12.19 19.69
N THR A 85 28.73 13.05 20.26
CA THR A 85 27.27 13.05 20.10
C THR A 85 26.96 12.93 18.59
N PRO A 86 26.27 11.90 18.11
CA PRO A 86 25.94 11.80 16.70
C PRO A 86 25.09 12.99 16.30
N ALA A 87 25.48 13.65 15.22
CA ALA A 87 24.70 14.72 14.61
C ALA A 87 23.30 14.16 14.29
N PRO A 88 22.23 14.95 14.41
CA PRO A 88 20.87 14.51 14.06
C PRO A 88 20.85 14.01 12.61
N THR A 89 20.55 12.74 12.44
CA THR A 89 20.39 12.13 11.11
C THR A 89 19.26 12.84 10.40
N ALA A 90 19.56 13.45 9.25
CA ALA A 90 18.54 14.08 8.42
C ALA A 90 17.43 13.06 8.08
N ALA A 91 16.18 13.50 8.16
CA ALA A 91 15.05 12.67 7.78
C ALA A 91 15.26 12.10 6.36
N PRO A 92 14.82 10.85 6.06
CA PRO A 92 14.97 10.26 4.74
C PRO A 92 14.38 11.19 3.68
N THR A 93 15.16 11.56 2.67
CA THR A 93 14.75 12.55 1.68
C THR A 93 13.65 12.06 0.75
N GLY A 94 13.44 10.75 0.65
CA GLY A 94 12.46 10.14 -0.28
C GLY A 94 12.89 10.20 -1.75
N LEU A 95 13.97 10.90 -2.08
CA LEU A 95 14.47 11.01 -3.45
C LEU A 95 15.03 9.67 -3.92
N LEU A 96 14.53 9.20 -5.06
CA LEU A 96 15.02 8.03 -5.77
C LEU A 96 16.04 8.50 -6.81
N GLN A 97 17.20 7.88 -6.84
CA GLN A 97 18.38 8.36 -7.58
C GLN A 97 18.15 8.39 -9.11
N GLY A 98 17.47 9.38 -9.63
CA GLY A 98 17.48 9.86 -11.03
C GLY A 98 17.46 8.84 -12.19
N LYS A 99 17.08 7.58 -11.94
CA LYS A 99 17.16 6.47 -12.88
C LYS A 99 16.27 6.65 -14.12
N TYR A 100 15.22 7.45 -14.00
CA TYR A 100 14.23 7.68 -15.04
C TYR A 100 14.12 9.15 -15.43
N SER A 101 15.23 9.88 -15.39
CA SER A 101 15.23 11.32 -15.68
C SER A 101 14.61 11.68 -17.02
N GLU A 102 14.71 10.79 -18.02
CA GLU A 102 14.12 10.96 -19.35
C GLU A 102 12.57 10.83 -19.37
N LYS A 103 11.98 10.30 -18.31
CA LYS A 103 10.51 10.22 -18.17
C LYS A 103 9.88 11.50 -17.65
N PHE A 104 10.67 12.35 -17.00
CA PHE A 104 10.17 13.54 -16.31
C PHE A 104 10.28 14.78 -17.19
N THR A 105 9.44 15.76 -16.89
CA THR A 105 9.40 17.06 -17.61
C THR A 105 9.45 18.22 -16.63
N ASP A 106 10.05 19.33 -17.01
CA ASP A 106 10.09 20.53 -16.15
C ASP A 106 8.68 21.11 -15.93
N ASP A 107 7.87 21.08 -16.98
CA ASP A 107 6.49 21.58 -16.93
C ASP A 107 5.51 20.50 -16.51
N ILE A 108 4.51 20.87 -15.71
CA ILE A 108 3.39 19.99 -15.41
C ILE A 108 2.48 19.89 -16.64
N ARG A 109 2.22 18.65 -17.07
CA ARG A 109 1.30 18.35 -18.16
C ARG A 109 0.27 17.33 -17.68
N LEU A 110 -0.99 17.64 -17.83
CA LEU A 110 -2.12 16.80 -17.48
C LEU A 110 -2.99 16.60 -18.74
N GLY A 111 -2.99 15.37 -19.27
CA GLY A 111 -3.81 14.99 -20.41
C GLY A 111 -5.16 14.41 -19.99
N GLU A 112 -6.18 14.60 -20.81
CA GLU A 112 -7.48 13.94 -20.60
C GLU A 112 -7.46 12.44 -20.90
N ASP A 113 -6.42 11.98 -21.58
CA ASP A 113 -6.17 10.59 -21.99
C ASP A 113 -5.56 9.71 -20.90
N GLY A 114 -5.47 10.20 -19.65
CA GLY A 114 -4.88 9.46 -18.54
C GLY A 114 -3.36 9.65 -18.41
N THR A 115 -2.81 10.68 -19.05
CA THR A 115 -1.37 11.01 -18.94
C THR A 115 -1.13 12.15 -17.96
N TYR A 116 -0.02 12.05 -17.22
CA TYR A 116 0.49 13.14 -16.40
C TYR A 116 2.03 13.12 -16.42
N SER A 117 2.64 14.27 -16.51
CA SER A 117 4.09 14.39 -16.37
C SER A 117 4.48 15.67 -15.63
N SER A 118 5.55 15.56 -14.84
CA SER A 118 6.17 16.64 -14.08
C SER A 118 7.64 16.30 -13.82
N ARG A 119 8.30 17.06 -12.96
CA ARG A 119 9.67 16.76 -12.48
C ARG A 119 9.74 15.51 -11.59
N ASN A 120 8.63 15.11 -10.98
CA ASN A 120 8.63 14.03 -9.99
C ASN A 120 7.77 12.83 -10.38
N ILE A 121 6.85 13.00 -11.31
CA ILE A 121 5.87 11.96 -11.68
C ILE A 121 5.74 11.89 -13.20
N ALA A 122 5.80 10.68 -13.74
CA ALA A 122 5.31 10.38 -15.08
C ALA A 122 4.30 9.24 -14.96
N LEU A 123 3.08 9.46 -15.44
CA LEU A 123 1.97 8.53 -15.37
C LEU A 123 1.33 8.36 -16.74
N THR A 124 1.01 7.13 -17.08
CA THR A 124 0.15 6.80 -18.22
C THR A 124 -0.86 5.73 -17.82
N ILE A 125 -2.15 5.96 -18.02
CA ILE A 125 -3.19 4.96 -17.77
C ILE A 125 -3.57 4.31 -19.09
N ASN A 126 -3.19 3.05 -19.25
CA ASN A 126 -3.55 2.22 -20.39
C ASN A 126 -4.76 1.35 -20.05
N THR A 127 -5.64 1.16 -21.01
CA THR A 127 -6.79 0.23 -20.89
C THR A 127 -6.59 -0.91 -21.87
N ILE A 128 -6.57 -2.14 -21.33
CA ILE A 128 -6.44 -3.37 -22.13
C ILE A 128 -7.60 -4.31 -21.82
N GLU A 129 -7.89 -5.22 -22.74
CA GLU A 129 -8.89 -6.28 -22.53
C GLU A 129 -8.15 -7.61 -22.22
N ARG A 130 -8.48 -8.22 -21.07
CA ARG A 130 -7.96 -9.52 -20.65
C ARG A 130 -9.03 -10.29 -19.88
N PHE A 131 -9.14 -11.58 -20.14
CA PHE A 131 -10.06 -12.49 -19.46
C PHE A 131 -11.51 -11.97 -19.45
N ASP A 132 -12.02 -11.55 -20.62
CA ASP A 132 -13.35 -10.93 -20.79
C ASP A 132 -13.59 -9.75 -19.85
N SER A 133 -12.53 -9.01 -19.56
CA SER A 133 -12.60 -7.88 -18.63
C SER A 133 -11.72 -6.72 -19.07
N ARG A 134 -12.20 -5.52 -18.76
CA ARG A 134 -11.46 -4.28 -18.96
C ARG A 134 -10.50 -4.07 -17.80
N VAL A 135 -9.23 -3.93 -18.12
CA VAL A 135 -8.13 -3.76 -17.18
C VAL A 135 -7.48 -2.40 -17.42
N HIS A 136 -7.51 -1.55 -16.41
CA HIS A 136 -6.82 -0.27 -16.41
C HIS A 136 -5.48 -0.44 -15.70
N VAL A 137 -4.40 -0.12 -16.39
CA VAL A 137 -3.03 -0.20 -15.90
C VAL A 137 -2.47 1.22 -15.86
N ALA A 138 -2.31 1.76 -14.66
CA ALA A 138 -1.58 2.99 -14.44
C ALA A 138 -0.09 2.67 -14.32
N ASP A 139 0.70 2.97 -15.34
CA ASP A 139 2.15 2.85 -15.37
C ASP A 139 2.75 4.11 -14.77
N ILE A 140 3.57 3.96 -13.71
CA ILE A 140 3.94 5.03 -12.79
C ILE A 140 5.44 5.08 -12.63
N TYR A 141 6.05 6.19 -13.02
CA TYR A 141 7.42 6.54 -12.68
C TYR A 141 7.43 7.70 -11.70
N ILE A 142 8.20 7.57 -10.63
CA ILE A 142 8.35 8.62 -9.62
C ILE A 142 9.83 8.87 -9.29
N ASN A 143 10.18 10.12 -9.10
CA ASN A 143 11.52 10.56 -8.68
C ASN A 143 11.64 10.68 -7.16
N ASP A 144 10.51 10.72 -6.46
CA ASP A 144 10.42 10.79 -5.01
C ASP A 144 9.34 9.83 -4.51
N ILE A 145 9.70 8.93 -3.59
CA ILE A 145 8.75 7.95 -3.06
C ILE A 145 7.53 8.60 -2.43
N ARG A 146 7.66 9.84 -1.93
CA ARG A 146 6.57 10.62 -1.33
C ARG A 146 5.50 11.04 -2.34
N CYS A 147 5.71 10.81 -3.64
CA CYS A 147 4.68 10.95 -4.65
C CYS A 147 3.63 9.85 -4.59
N LEU A 148 3.99 8.63 -4.14
CA LEU A 148 3.09 7.48 -4.00
C LEU A 148 2.62 7.37 -2.55
N ARG A 149 1.43 7.87 -2.26
CA ARG A 149 0.91 8.08 -0.91
C ARG A 149 -0.30 7.21 -0.62
N THR A 150 -0.62 7.11 0.67
CA THR A 150 -1.90 6.55 1.14
C THR A 150 -2.61 7.60 1.98
N ALA A 151 -3.87 7.88 1.69
CA ALA A 151 -4.73 8.72 2.52
C ALA A 151 -5.77 7.87 3.24
N VAL A 152 -6.03 8.21 4.50
CA VAL A 152 -6.99 7.53 5.37
C VAL A 152 -8.17 8.46 5.61
N TYR A 153 -9.40 7.95 5.52
CA TYR A 153 -10.63 8.75 5.66
C TYR A 153 -10.64 9.66 6.90
N SER A 154 -10.01 9.24 8.00
CA SER A 154 -9.96 10.01 9.24
C SER A 154 -9.19 11.33 9.11
N GLU A 155 -8.35 11.48 8.10
CA GLU A 155 -7.65 12.73 7.79
C GLU A 155 -8.60 13.83 7.28
N PHE A 156 -9.79 13.45 6.78
CA PHE A 156 -10.76 14.36 6.16
C PHE A 156 -11.97 14.69 7.03
N SER A 157 -11.93 14.35 8.31
CA SER A 157 -13.02 14.61 9.28
C SER A 157 -14.39 14.01 8.85
N LYS A 158 -14.39 13.00 8.01
CA LYS A 158 -15.57 12.21 7.59
C LYS A 158 -15.41 10.76 8.05
N TYR A 159 -16.52 10.03 8.11
CA TYR A 159 -16.48 8.65 8.61
C TYR A 159 -16.13 7.63 7.54
N TYR A 160 -16.58 7.83 6.32
CA TYR A 160 -16.23 7.08 5.13
C TYR A 160 -16.40 7.99 3.92
N MET A 161 -15.63 7.71 2.89
CA MET A 161 -15.67 8.48 1.64
C MET A 161 -15.45 7.51 0.49
N SER A 162 -16.04 7.80 -0.65
CA SER A 162 -15.71 7.10 -1.89
C SER A 162 -14.25 7.38 -2.29
N THR A 163 -13.66 6.49 -3.09
CA THR A 163 -12.31 6.69 -3.64
C THR A 163 -12.15 8.05 -4.33
N VAL A 164 -13.16 8.47 -5.10
CA VAL A 164 -13.13 9.76 -5.82
C VAL A 164 -13.18 10.95 -4.85
N GLU A 165 -14.02 10.89 -3.81
CA GLU A 165 -14.09 11.97 -2.81
C GLU A 165 -12.78 12.10 -2.03
N MET A 166 -12.18 10.97 -1.61
CA MET A 166 -10.88 11.00 -0.93
C MET A 166 -9.77 11.49 -1.87
N ALA A 167 -9.77 11.08 -3.14
CA ALA A 167 -8.82 11.55 -4.13
C ALA A 167 -8.88 13.08 -4.28
N ASN A 168 -10.10 13.63 -4.40
CA ASN A 168 -10.30 15.08 -4.49
C ASN A 168 -9.85 15.80 -3.21
N ALA A 169 -10.20 15.28 -2.05
CA ALA A 169 -9.80 15.86 -0.76
C ALA A 169 -8.29 15.81 -0.52
N ALA A 170 -7.62 14.79 -1.05
CA ALA A 170 -6.17 14.62 -0.97
C ALA A 170 -5.39 15.41 -2.04
N GLY A 171 -6.08 16.03 -3.01
CA GLY A 171 -5.43 16.67 -4.16
C GLY A 171 -4.70 15.66 -5.06
N ALA A 172 -5.27 14.46 -5.20
CA ALA A 172 -4.65 13.39 -5.96
C ALA A 172 -4.75 13.62 -7.48
N ILE A 173 -3.66 13.37 -8.18
CA ILE A 173 -3.61 13.30 -9.65
C ILE A 173 -4.35 12.05 -10.12
N MET A 174 -4.04 10.93 -9.48
CA MET A 174 -4.64 9.61 -9.70
C MET A 174 -4.77 8.89 -8.36
N ALA A 175 -5.81 8.10 -8.19
CA ALA A 175 -6.00 7.28 -7.00
C ALA A 175 -6.66 5.94 -7.32
N THR A 176 -6.45 4.97 -6.43
CA THR A 176 -7.18 3.71 -6.41
C THR A 176 -7.54 3.33 -4.97
N SER A 177 -8.48 2.39 -4.79
CA SER A 177 -8.76 1.86 -3.46
C SER A 177 -7.50 1.25 -2.84
N GLY A 178 -7.37 1.42 -1.52
CA GLY A 178 -6.29 0.85 -0.72
C GLY A 178 -6.59 -0.59 -0.26
N ASP A 179 -6.15 -0.91 0.96
CA ASP A 179 -6.29 -2.23 1.55
C ASP A 179 -7.47 -2.34 2.53
N HIS A 180 -8.21 -1.27 2.71
CA HIS A 180 -9.39 -1.21 3.61
C HIS A 180 -9.09 -1.73 5.03
N PHE A 181 -7.92 -1.41 5.57
CA PHE A 181 -7.36 -1.98 6.80
C PHE A 181 -8.26 -1.88 8.05
N TYR A 182 -9.14 -0.90 8.11
CA TYR A 182 -10.10 -0.79 9.21
C TYR A 182 -11.11 -1.95 9.28
N ALA A 183 -11.39 -2.63 8.17
CA ALA A 183 -12.33 -3.74 8.14
C ALA A 183 -11.77 -5.02 8.78
N HIS A 184 -10.45 -5.16 8.86
CA HIS A 184 -9.76 -6.40 9.27
C HIS A 184 -9.22 -6.39 10.70
N ARG A 185 -9.47 -5.34 11.49
CA ARG A 185 -8.90 -5.11 12.82
C ARG A 185 -9.03 -6.24 13.83
N GLN A 186 -10.06 -7.06 13.75
CA GLN A 186 -10.29 -8.16 14.71
C GLN A 186 -9.26 -9.27 14.56
N ALA A 187 -8.74 -9.51 13.37
CA ALA A 187 -7.75 -10.55 13.07
C ALA A 187 -6.29 -10.10 13.29
N GLY A 188 -6.07 -8.82 13.55
CA GLY A 188 -4.78 -8.15 13.55
C GLY A 188 -4.58 -7.36 12.26
N VAL A 189 -3.80 -6.28 12.34
CA VAL A 189 -3.47 -5.40 11.20
C VAL A 189 -2.05 -4.89 11.36
N PHE A 190 -1.31 -4.85 10.25
CA PHE A 190 -0.04 -4.18 10.18
C PHE A 190 -0.11 -3.08 9.13
N ALA A 191 -0.23 -1.83 9.56
CA ALA A 191 -0.48 -0.69 8.69
C ALA A 191 0.45 0.48 9.03
N VAL A 192 1.24 0.87 8.03
CA VAL A 192 2.04 2.10 8.01
C VAL A 192 1.58 2.92 6.81
N ARG A 193 1.36 4.21 7.00
CA ARG A 193 0.92 5.13 5.94
C ARG A 193 1.81 6.35 5.94
N ASN A 194 2.51 6.57 4.84
CA ASN A 194 3.43 7.71 4.66
C ASN A 194 4.45 7.84 5.81
N GLY A 195 4.98 6.71 6.29
CA GLY A 195 5.92 6.64 7.41
C GLY A 195 5.29 6.77 8.81
N LEU A 196 3.97 6.80 8.92
CA LEU A 196 3.25 6.81 10.21
C LEU A 196 2.64 5.45 10.52
N GLU A 197 2.90 4.92 11.70
CA GLU A 197 2.32 3.67 12.18
C GLU A 197 0.86 3.87 12.62
N TYR A 198 -0.05 3.16 11.99
CA TYR A 198 -1.46 3.08 12.39
C TYR A 198 -1.76 1.82 13.21
N ALA A 199 -1.08 0.72 12.91
CA ALA A 199 -1.19 -0.54 13.64
C ALA A 199 0.06 -1.40 13.38
N ALA A 200 0.52 -2.14 14.39
CA ALA A 200 1.69 -3.01 14.32
C ALA A 200 1.42 -4.41 14.90
N LYS A 201 0.26 -4.97 14.57
CA LYS A 201 -0.14 -6.32 14.99
C LYS A 201 -0.50 -7.14 13.76
N PRO A 202 0.48 -7.71 13.05
CA PRO A 202 0.21 -8.47 11.83
C PRO A 202 -0.72 -9.67 12.09
N ASN A 203 -1.53 -9.97 11.09
CA ASN A 203 -2.36 -11.17 11.09
C ASN A 203 -1.49 -12.37 10.68
N ALA A 204 -1.48 -13.42 11.50
CA ALA A 204 -0.70 -14.64 11.25
C ALA A 204 -1.13 -15.46 10.01
N LYS A 205 -2.11 -14.99 9.24
CA LYS A 205 -2.63 -15.66 8.03
C LYS A 205 -2.66 -14.74 6.82
N GLN A 206 -2.04 -13.56 6.91
CA GLN A 206 -2.16 -12.53 5.90
C GLN A 206 -0.77 -12.10 5.44
N ASP A 207 -0.52 -12.18 4.13
CA ASP A 207 0.66 -11.56 3.52
C ASP A 207 0.57 -10.05 3.68
N ILE A 208 1.72 -9.39 3.75
CA ILE A 208 1.81 -7.93 3.76
C ILE A 208 2.68 -7.43 2.62
N CYS A 209 2.36 -6.25 2.12
CA CYS A 209 3.18 -5.53 1.15
C CYS A 209 3.83 -4.33 1.84
N VAL A 210 5.15 -4.24 1.76
CA VAL A 210 5.96 -3.18 2.36
C VAL A 210 6.67 -2.40 1.26
N LEU A 211 6.42 -1.10 1.21
CA LEU A 211 7.15 -0.15 0.39
C LEU A 211 8.07 0.67 1.30
N TYR A 212 9.36 0.63 1.03
CA TYR A 212 10.37 1.34 1.82
C TYR A 212 10.69 2.73 1.26
N TYR A 213 11.33 3.58 2.06
CA TYR A 213 11.76 4.91 1.62
C TYR A 213 12.79 4.90 0.48
N ASP A 214 13.53 3.81 0.30
CA ASP A 214 14.46 3.61 -0.82
C ASP A 214 13.75 3.19 -2.12
N GLY A 215 12.42 3.08 -2.11
CA GLY A 215 11.61 2.71 -3.26
C GLY A 215 11.48 1.20 -3.48
N VAL A 216 12.14 0.37 -2.69
CA VAL A 216 12.01 -1.09 -2.77
C VAL A 216 10.66 -1.52 -2.23
N MET A 217 9.95 -2.36 -2.98
CA MET A 217 8.70 -3.00 -2.55
C MET A 217 8.91 -4.50 -2.35
N GLU A 218 8.63 -4.98 -1.16
CA GLU A 218 8.73 -6.39 -0.80
C GLU A 218 7.41 -6.91 -0.25
N ILE A 219 7.13 -8.18 -0.52
CA ILE A 219 5.94 -8.85 0.01
C ILE A 219 6.42 -9.96 0.94
N TYR A 220 5.89 -9.96 2.16
CA TYR A 220 6.20 -10.96 3.17
C TYR A 220 5.00 -11.87 3.36
N SER A 221 5.21 -13.16 3.26
CA SER A 221 4.21 -14.15 3.69
C SER A 221 4.03 -14.09 5.21
N ALA A 222 2.86 -14.51 5.69
CA ALA A 222 2.47 -14.35 7.09
C ALA A 222 3.48 -14.93 8.10
N ASP A 223 4.17 -16.02 7.73
CA ASP A 223 5.18 -16.69 8.54
C ASP A 223 6.58 -16.05 8.47
N GLU A 224 6.81 -15.17 7.50
CA GLU A 224 8.07 -14.44 7.32
C GLU A 224 8.06 -13.05 7.98
N ILE A 225 6.92 -12.58 8.47
CA ILE A 225 6.78 -11.24 9.03
C ILE A 225 7.62 -11.09 10.31
N ASN A 226 8.70 -10.34 10.21
CA ASN A 226 9.48 -9.88 11.34
C ASN A 226 9.35 -8.36 11.49
N VAL A 227 8.48 -7.93 12.40
CA VAL A 227 8.17 -6.51 12.63
C VAL A 227 9.42 -5.68 12.92
N GLY A 228 10.35 -6.20 13.74
CA GLY A 228 11.59 -5.49 14.08
C GLY A 228 12.51 -5.31 12.88
N ALA A 229 12.67 -6.34 12.06
CA ALA A 229 13.48 -6.27 10.83
C ALA A 229 12.88 -5.32 9.80
N ILE A 230 11.54 -5.31 9.65
CA ILE A 230 10.84 -4.39 8.75
C ILE A 230 11.04 -2.95 9.21
N TYR A 231 10.88 -2.65 10.50
CA TYR A 231 11.08 -1.30 11.02
C TYR A 231 12.55 -0.83 10.95
N ALA A 232 13.50 -1.75 11.11
CA ALA A 232 14.92 -1.42 10.96
C ALA A 232 15.29 -0.92 9.56
N ARG A 233 14.45 -1.22 8.54
CA ARG A 233 14.60 -0.74 7.15
C ARG A 233 13.75 0.51 6.84
N ASN A 234 13.09 1.09 7.83
CA ASN A 234 12.31 2.31 7.70
C ASN A 234 11.18 2.20 6.63
N PRO A 235 10.09 1.48 6.90
CA PRO A 235 8.99 1.33 5.95
C PRO A 235 8.24 2.65 5.74
N TYR A 236 7.95 2.96 4.47
CA TYR A 236 7.14 4.12 4.08
C TYR A 236 5.64 3.77 4.04
N GLN A 237 5.30 2.61 3.45
CA GLN A 237 3.94 2.07 3.43
C GLN A 237 3.97 0.60 3.85
N ILE A 238 2.95 0.15 4.56
CA ILE A 238 2.66 -1.26 4.77
C ILE A 238 1.17 -1.48 4.52
N TRP A 239 0.82 -2.28 3.51
CA TRP A 239 -0.54 -2.67 3.19
C TRP A 239 -0.79 -4.13 3.61
N ASP A 240 -1.94 -4.39 4.19
CA ASP A 240 -2.32 -5.66 4.80
C ASP A 240 -3.69 -6.12 4.27
N PHE A 241 -3.70 -6.68 3.06
CA PHE A 241 -4.88 -7.26 2.42
C PHE A 241 -4.54 -8.58 1.73
N GLY A 242 -3.72 -8.56 0.70
CA GLY A 242 -3.19 -9.70 -0.01
C GLY A 242 -4.19 -10.50 -0.86
N PRO A 243 -3.75 -11.60 -1.35
CA PRO A 243 -2.42 -12.21 -1.19
C PRO A 243 -1.36 -11.63 -2.15
N ASN A 244 -0.12 -12.14 -2.02
CA ASN A 244 0.93 -12.01 -3.01
C ASN A 244 0.49 -12.61 -4.36
N MET A 245 0.81 -11.96 -5.47
CA MET A 245 0.37 -12.37 -6.81
C MET A 245 1.41 -13.14 -7.61
N LEU A 246 2.70 -12.94 -7.32
CA LEU A 246 3.81 -13.50 -8.09
C LEU A 246 4.78 -14.24 -7.17
N ASP A 247 5.40 -15.29 -7.68
CA ASP A 247 6.48 -15.99 -7.01
C ASP A 247 7.81 -15.22 -7.13
N GLU A 248 8.88 -15.76 -6.56
CA GLU A 248 10.23 -15.20 -6.57
C GLU A 248 10.84 -15.02 -7.98
N ASN A 249 10.28 -15.69 -8.99
CA ASN A 249 10.69 -15.58 -10.39
C ASN A 249 9.77 -14.65 -11.21
N GLY A 250 8.86 -13.92 -10.56
CA GLY A 250 7.88 -13.07 -11.21
C GLY A 250 6.78 -13.84 -11.95
N LYS A 251 6.52 -15.11 -11.58
CA LYS A 251 5.50 -15.95 -12.17
C LYS A 251 4.23 -15.96 -11.33
N ALA A 252 3.08 -15.94 -12.01
CA ALA A 252 1.78 -16.02 -11.35
C ALA A 252 1.62 -17.35 -10.60
N TYR A 253 1.12 -17.29 -9.36
CA TYR A 253 0.75 -18.51 -8.65
C TYR A 253 -0.38 -19.24 -9.37
N PRO A 254 -0.28 -20.56 -9.54
CA PRO A 254 -1.29 -21.34 -10.27
C PRO A 254 -2.59 -21.54 -9.47
N LYS A 255 -2.58 -21.23 -8.17
CA LYS A 255 -3.72 -21.47 -7.27
C LYS A 255 -3.63 -20.59 -6.03
N TYR A 256 -4.80 -20.17 -5.53
CA TYR A 256 -4.96 -19.47 -4.26
C TYR A 256 -5.93 -20.20 -3.33
N ASN A 257 -5.54 -20.36 -2.07
CA ASN A 257 -6.45 -20.79 -1.01
C ASN A 257 -6.99 -19.56 -0.27
N SER A 258 -7.86 -18.81 -0.94
CA SER A 258 -8.42 -17.56 -0.42
C SER A 258 -9.91 -17.48 -0.72
N THR A 259 -10.66 -16.91 0.22
CA THR A 259 -12.10 -16.66 0.07
C THR A 259 -12.42 -15.65 -1.04
N VAL A 260 -11.44 -14.84 -1.44
CA VAL A 260 -11.57 -13.86 -2.52
C VAL A 260 -10.99 -14.35 -3.85
N ALA A 261 -10.66 -15.64 -4.00
CA ALA A 261 -10.00 -16.18 -5.20
C ALA A 261 -10.85 -16.12 -6.47
N ASN A 262 -12.18 -16.17 -6.34
CA ASN A 262 -13.12 -16.23 -7.46
C ASN A 262 -13.16 -14.93 -8.27
N VAL A 263 -13.81 -14.98 -9.44
CA VAL A 263 -13.99 -13.84 -10.36
C VAL A 263 -14.60 -12.63 -9.65
N ASN A 264 -13.90 -11.50 -9.69
CA ASN A 264 -14.28 -10.25 -9.06
C ASN A 264 -13.63 -9.05 -9.78
N PRO A 265 -14.20 -7.83 -9.65
CA PRO A 265 -13.43 -6.60 -9.88
C PRO A 265 -12.21 -6.59 -8.96
N ARG A 266 -11.06 -6.08 -9.43
CA ARG A 266 -9.81 -6.13 -8.68
C ARG A 266 -9.13 -4.78 -8.59
N CYS A 267 -8.35 -4.63 -7.53
CA CYS A 267 -7.42 -3.56 -7.35
C CYS A 267 -6.10 -4.16 -6.84
N ALA A 268 -4.98 -3.74 -7.39
CA ALA A 268 -3.69 -4.30 -7.03
C ALA A 268 -2.55 -3.34 -7.37
N ILE A 269 -1.40 -3.51 -6.72
CA ILE A 269 -0.16 -2.80 -6.98
C ILE A 269 0.89 -3.76 -7.51
N GLY A 270 1.64 -3.34 -8.53
CA GLY A 270 2.78 -4.06 -9.08
C GLY A 270 4.05 -3.23 -8.96
N TYR A 271 5.17 -3.92 -8.94
CA TYR A 271 6.49 -3.35 -8.77
C TYR A 271 7.47 -3.93 -9.79
N TYR A 272 8.23 -3.04 -10.40
CA TYR A 272 9.30 -3.39 -11.33
C TYR A 272 10.68 -3.18 -10.69
N GLU A 273 10.90 -1.98 -10.15
CA GLU A 273 12.12 -1.59 -9.46
C GLU A 273 11.90 -0.24 -8.76
N PRO A 274 12.82 0.23 -7.89
CA PRO A 274 12.66 1.52 -7.22
C PRO A 274 12.39 2.65 -8.21
N GLY A 275 11.27 3.35 -8.00
CA GLY A 275 10.79 4.43 -8.86
C GLY A 275 9.87 4.00 -10.01
N HIS A 276 9.67 2.70 -10.26
CA HIS A 276 8.75 2.19 -11.27
C HIS A 276 7.75 1.20 -10.68
N TYR A 277 6.48 1.56 -10.75
CA TYR A 277 5.34 0.83 -10.19
C TYR A 277 4.19 0.80 -11.17
N CYS A 278 3.21 -0.06 -10.94
CA CYS A 278 1.90 0.09 -11.57
C CYS A 278 0.77 -0.12 -10.56
N LEU A 279 -0.35 0.54 -10.82
CA LEU A 279 -1.63 0.28 -10.15
C LEU A 279 -2.59 -0.31 -11.17
N VAL A 280 -3.11 -1.49 -10.88
CA VAL A 280 -4.04 -2.21 -11.75
C VAL A 280 -5.42 -2.19 -11.16
N ASN A 281 -6.41 -1.78 -11.97
CA ASN A 281 -7.81 -1.84 -11.64
C ASN A 281 -8.56 -2.63 -12.71
N VAL A 282 -9.22 -3.72 -12.31
CA VAL A 282 -10.01 -4.56 -13.19
C VAL A 282 -11.49 -4.28 -12.95
N GLU A 283 -12.18 -3.79 -13.97
CA GLU A 283 -13.63 -3.67 -13.95
C GLU A 283 -14.28 -5.05 -13.85
N GLY A 284 -15.48 -5.11 -13.30
CA GLY A 284 -16.19 -6.39 -13.26
C GLY A 284 -17.61 -6.29 -12.75
N ARG A 285 -18.32 -7.44 -12.76
CA ARG A 285 -19.72 -7.55 -12.39
C ARG A 285 -20.64 -6.65 -13.24
N THR A 286 -20.20 -6.32 -14.44
CA THR A 286 -20.95 -5.57 -15.46
C THR A 286 -21.19 -6.45 -16.68
N LYS A 287 -22.06 -5.98 -17.60
CA LYS A 287 -22.32 -6.71 -18.85
C LYS A 287 -21.07 -6.81 -19.74
N ASP A 288 -20.22 -5.78 -19.69
CA ASP A 288 -19.09 -5.61 -20.60
C ASP A 288 -17.74 -6.01 -19.94
N SER A 289 -17.75 -6.39 -18.66
CA SER A 289 -16.55 -6.79 -17.90
C SER A 289 -16.97 -7.69 -16.74
N GLY A 290 -16.49 -8.93 -16.75
CA GLY A 290 -16.83 -9.93 -15.74
C GLY A 290 -16.08 -9.75 -14.42
N GLY A 291 -14.85 -9.32 -14.52
CA GLY A 291 -13.83 -9.38 -13.47
C GLY A 291 -12.88 -10.56 -13.67
N VAL A 292 -11.90 -10.72 -12.81
CA VAL A 292 -10.89 -11.78 -12.90
C VAL A 292 -10.73 -12.52 -11.58
N THR A 293 -10.27 -13.77 -11.67
CA THR A 293 -9.79 -14.56 -10.53
C THR A 293 -8.45 -14.00 -10.02
N LEU A 294 -7.98 -14.45 -8.86
CA LEU A 294 -6.62 -14.09 -8.40
C LEU A 294 -5.53 -14.69 -9.30
N VAL A 295 -5.75 -15.87 -9.90
CA VAL A 295 -4.81 -16.47 -10.83
C VAL A 295 -4.65 -15.61 -12.09
N GLU A 296 -5.77 -15.21 -12.69
CA GLU A 296 -5.78 -14.34 -13.87
C GLU A 296 -5.20 -12.95 -13.55
N LEU A 297 -5.44 -12.40 -12.33
CA LEU A 297 -4.80 -11.17 -11.88
C LEU A 297 -3.27 -11.32 -11.81
N GLY A 298 -2.78 -12.45 -11.27
CA GLY A 298 -1.35 -12.77 -11.26
C GLY A 298 -0.78 -12.85 -12.67
N GLN A 299 -1.49 -13.51 -13.61
CA GLN A 299 -1.08 -13.60 -15.02
C GLN A 299 -1.00 -12.23 -15.69
N ILE A 300 -1.89 -11.30 -15.35
CA ILE A 300 -1.80 -9.91 -15.83
C ILE A 300 -0.48 -9.28 -15.38
N PHE A 301 -0.08 -9.41 -14.10
CA PHE A 301 1.18 -8.87 -13.60
C PHE A 301 2.42 -9.56 -14.19
N GLU A 302 2.36 -10.87 -14.42
CA GLU A 302 3.41 -11.62 -15.13
C GLU A 302 3.57 -11.09 -16.57
N GLU A 303 2.45 -10.90 -17.31
CA GLU A 303 2.46 -10.30 -18.66
C GLU A 303 3.00 -8.87 -18.67
N LEU A 304 2.73 -8.08 -17.62
CA LEU A 304 3.27 -6.72 -17.46
C LEU A 304 4.77 -6.71 -17.13
N GLY A 305 5.35 -7.86 -16.75
CA GLY A 305 6.76 -7.97 -16.39
C GLY A 305 7.10 -7.46 -14.99
N CYS A 306 6.14 -7.40 -14.08
CA CYS A 306 6.38 -7.06 -12.69
C CYS A 306 7.22 -8.13 -12.01
N ILE A 307 8.12 -7.74 -11.11
CA ILE A 307 8.89 -8.68 -10.28
C ILE A 307 8.17 -9.04 -8.99
N SER A 308 7.28 -8.17 -8.50
CA SER A 308 6.33 -8.48 -7.43
C SER A 308 5.01 -7.76 -7.64
N ALA A 309 3.92 -8.31 -7.10
CA ALA A 309 2.60 -7.71 -7.18
C ALA A 309 1.71 -8.16 -6.02
N TYR A 310 0.86 -7.25 -5.53
CA TYR A 310 0.07 -7.45 -4.34
C TYR A 310 -1.40 -7.04 -4.55
N ASN A 311 -2.32 -7.95 -4.20
CA ASN A 311 -3.74 -7.70 -4.31
C ASN A 311 -4.22 -6.76 -3.20
N LEU A 312 -5.06 -5.81 -3.56
CA LEU A 312 -5.71 -4.83 -2.67
C LEU A 312 -7.22 -5.07 -2.59
N ASP A 313 -7.96 -4.24 -1.84
CA ASP A 313 -9.40 -4.41 -1.73
C ASP A 313 -10.11 -4.18 -3.07
N GLY A 314 -10.79 -5.20 -3.51
CA GLY A 314 -11.47 -5.28 -4.79
C GLY A 314 -13.00 -5.34 -4.67
N GLY A 315 -13.63 -6.03 -5.61
CA GLY A 315 -15.08 -6.13 -5.64
C GLY A 315 -15.74 -4.76 -5.86
N LYS A 316 -16.68 -4.38 -4.99
CA LYS A 316 -17.33 -3.07 -5.06
C LYS A 316 -16.39 -1.89 -4.74
N SER A 317 -15.24 -2.18 -4.11
CA SER A 317 -14.21 -1.18 -3.79
C SER A 317 -13.31 -0.84 -4.98
N ALA A 318 -13.23 -1.72 -6.00
CA ALA A 318 -12.34 -1.53 -7.14
C ALA A 318 -12.71 -0.28 -7.95
N VAL A 319 -12.09 0.84 -7.62
CA VAL A 319 -12.28 2.14 -8.26
C VAL A 319 -10.92 2.74 -8.58
N MET A 320 -10.73 3.17 -9.82
CA MET A 320 -9.63 4.04 -10.22
C MET A 320 -10.18 5.44 -10.51
N ALA A 321 -9.55 6.46 -9.96
CA ALA A 321 -9.87 7.87 -10.19
C ALA A 321 -8.68 8.57 -10.86
N PHE A 322 -8.95 9.51 -11.75
CA PHE A 322 -7.95 10.35 -12.38
C PHE A 322 -8.52 11.75 -12.60
N ASN A 323 -7.74 12.76 -12.33
CA ASN A 323 -8.12 14.17 -12.48
C ASN A 323 -9.51 14.48 -11.90
N GLY A 324 -9.72 14.06 -10.64
CA GLY A 324 -10.93 14.34 -9.87
C GLY A 324 -12.18 13.55 -10.26
N LYS A 325 -12.09 12.60 -11.18
CA LYS A 325 -13.22 11.80 -11.70
C LYS A 325 -12.92 10.31 -11.64
N ALA A 326 -13.98 9.49 -11.59
CA ALA A 326 -13.84 8.06 -11.77
C ALA A 326 -13.33 7.77 -13.20
N TRP A 327 -12.22 7.04 -13.30
CA TRP A 327 -11.67 6.54 -14.55
C TRP A 327 -12.29 5.21 -14.95
N SER A 328 -12.31 4.26 -13.99
CA SER A 328 -12.93 2.96 -14.20
C SER A 328 -14.44 2.99 -14.03
N LYS A 329 -15.16 2.13 -14.76
CA LYS A 329 -16.58 1.88 -14.52
C LYS A 329 -16.74 0.97 -13.32
N THR A 330 -17.50 1.40 -12.34
CA THR A 330 -17.71 0.66 -11.10
C THR A 330 -19.17 0.26 -10.92
N LEU A 331 -19.39 -0.88 -10.28
CA LEU A 331 -20.74 -1.30 -9.91
C LEU A 331 -21.32 -0.30 -8.89
N SER A 332 -22.43 0.35 -9.26
CA SER A 332 -23.13 1.31 -8.39
C SER A 332 -22.25 2.46 -7.86
N GLY A 333 -21.24 2.90 -8.63
CA GLY A 333 -20.34 4.00 -8.23
C GLY A 333 -19.30 3.66 -7.17
N GLY A 334 -19.10 2.38 -6.89
CA GLY A 334 -18.17 1.93 -5.83
C GLY A 334 -18.82 1.81 -4.45
N ARG A 335 -18.02 1.79 -3.43
CA ARG A 335 -18.43 1.93 -2.01
C ARG A 335 -17.47 2.86 -1.27
N ASP A 336 -17.89 3.30 -0.11
CA ASP A 336 -17.03 4.06 0.79
C ASP A 336 -15.89 3.19 1.32
N MET A 337 -14.70 3.78 1.37
CA MET A 337 -13.44 3.13 1.71
C MET A 337 -12.83 3.73 2.98
N SER A 338 -11.95 2.98 3.62
CA SER A 338 -11.14 3.49 4.73
C SER A 338 -9.88 4.21 4.27
N ASP A 339 -9.36 3.85 3.10
CA ASP A 339 -8.11 4.39 2.57
C ASP A 339 -8.02 4.27 1.04
N ILE A 340 -7.15 5.09 0.48
CA ILE A 340 -6.79 5.08 -0.94
C ILE A 340 -5.27 5.11 -1.10
N ILE A 341 -4.77 4.50 -2.17
CA ILE A 341 -3.42 4.74 -2.68
C ILE A 341 -3.51 5.78 -3.78
N PHE A 342 -2.66 6.80 -3.76
CA PHE A 342 -2.75 7.90 -4.70
C PHE A 342 -1.40 8.52 -5.07
N LEU A 343 -1.39 9.21 -6.20
CA LEU A 343 -0.26 10.02 -6.67
C LEU A 343 -0.55 11.50 -6.45
N ARG A 344 0.44 12.20 -5.90
CA ARG A 344 0.47 13.65 -5.76
C ARG A 344 1.91 14.15 -5.79
N GLU A 345 2.13 15.38 -6.25
CA GLU A 345 3.42 16.03 -6.09
C GLU A 345 3.85 16.07 -4.61
N PRO A 346 5.15 15.93 -4.31
CA PRO A 346 5.63 16.05 -2.95
C PRO A 346 5.41 17.45 -2.41
N ASP A 347 5.13 17.56 -1.11
CA ASP A 347 4.88 18.86 -0.47
C ASP A 347 6.11 19.77 -0.68
N GLY A 348 5.90 20.99 -1.17
CA GLY A 348 6.95 21.96 -1.47
C GLY A 348 7.45 21.96 -2.93
N ALA A 349 6.94 21.11 -3.80
CA ALA A 349 7.29 21.11 -5.23
C ALA A 349 6.66 22.31 -5.99
N GLU A 350 5.55 22.86 -5.50
CA GLU A 350 4.84 23.98 -6.14
C GLU A 350 5.60 25.32 -6.04
N ALA A 351 6.53 25.46 -5.11
CA ALA A 351 7.28 26.73 -4.90
C ALA A 351 8.41 26.96 -5.94
N ALA A 352 8.70 26.00 -6.82
CA ALA A 352 9.77 26.09 -7.79
C ALA A 352 9.31 26.54 -9.21
N SER A 353 8.01 26.75 -9.42
CA SER A 353 7.45 27.12 -10.73
C SER A 353 7.16 28.61 -10.93
N GLU A 354 7.39 29.46 -9.89
CA GLU A 354 7.28 30.92 -9.96
C GLU A 354 8.64 31.60 -9.68
N GLY A 355 9.60 31.40 -10.58
CA GLY A 355 10.90 32.03 -10.49
C GLY A 355 11.42 32.44 -11.88
#